data_885168819acd8fc91f1d3b1b742455a1
#
_entry.id   885168819acd8fc91f1d3b1b742455a1
#
_cell.length_a   1.000
_cell.length_b   1.000
_cell.length_c   1.000
_cell.angle_alpha   90.00
_cell.angle_beta   90.00
_cell.angle_gamma   90.00
#
_symmetry.space_group_name_H-M   'P 1'
#
loop_
_entity.id
_entity.type
_entity.pdbx_description
1 polymer ?
#
loop_
_entity_poly.entity_id
_entity_poly.type
_entity_poly.pdbx_seq_one_letter_code
_entity_poly.pdbx_strand_id
1 'polypeptide(L)'
;MRHFLSAFFFGACICTFISAEDTNKLILQMKNKDPEIRRAAAKALGESGEDDSKTTSALIVGLQDKDAFVRRFSAQSLGNLKTQNKDAIPALASLLNNIDEKKENQNAAAVSLGKIGSSSFSVLHSAFIDKSKPTNIREKAIDAIGSLGKDGKSAVPDLMETLKDNDLRFASAVALGKIGSEAKQAKESLKLIVEDKKQRDKSFKDAASAALKNIGN
;
A
#
# COMPACT_ATOMS: atom_id res chain seq x y z
N MET A 1 -46.35 37.71 -22.65
CA MET A 1 -45.27 36.82 -23.04
C MET A 1 -44.28 36.72 -21.88
N ARG A 2 -44.29 35.59 -21.18
CA ARG A 2 -43.44 35.35 -20.00
C ARG A 2 -42.23 34.55 -20.45
N HIS A 3 -41.06 35.15 -20.38
CA HIS A 3 -39.80 34.44 -20.64
C HIS A 3 -39.39 33.67 -19.38
N PHE A 4 -39.38 32.33 -19.46
CA PHE A 4 -38.78 31.42 -18.51
C PHE A 4 -37.25 31.45 -18.75
N LEU A 5 -36.48 32.05 -17.82
CA LEU A 5 -35.05 31.82 -17.75
C LEU A 5 -34.82 30.50 -17.03
N SER A 6 -34.37 29.52 -17.77
CA SER A 6 -33.84 28.26 -17.24
C SER A 6 -32.43 28.51 -16.67
N ALA A 7 -32.33 28.51 -15.35
CA ALA A 7 -31.01 28.56 -14.68
C ALA A 7 -30.37 27.14 -14.74
N PHE A 8 -29.39 26.97 -15.60
CA PHE A 8 -28.51 25.81 -15.59
C PHE A 8 -27.59 25.93 -14.36
N PHE A 9 -27.87 25.14 -13.32
CA PHE A 9 -26.97 24.93 -12.24
C PHE A 9 -25.83 24.02 -12.75
N PHE A 10 -24.72 24.61 -13.18
CA PHE A 10 -23.46 23.94 -13.35
C PHE A 10 -22.92 23.64 -11.94
N GLY A 11 -23.02 22.38 -11.50
CA GLY A 11 -22.38 21.89 -10.30
C GLY A 11 -20.87 21.95 -10.50
N ALA A 12 -20.27 23.10 -10.21
CA ALA A 12 -18.84 23.21 -10.09
C ALA A 12 -18.40 22.37 -8.87
N CYS A 13 -17.76 21.25 -9.11
CA CYS A 13 -16.97 20.56 -8.11
C CYS A 13 -15.86 21.53 -7.70
N ILE A 14 -16.10 22.26 -6.61
CA ILE A 14 -15.09 23.12 -6.01
C ILE A 14 -14.07 22.17 -5.36
N CYS A 15 -13.07 21.72 -6.13
CA CYS A 15 -11.82 21.26 -5.55
C CYS A 15 -11.21 22.47 -4.84
N THR A 16 -11.45 22.60 -3.55
CA THR A 16 -10.73 23.55 -2.71
C THR A 16 -9.29 23.12 -2.69
N PHE A 17 -8.46 23.75 -3.53
CA PHE A 17 -7.01 23.62 -3.41
C PHE A 17 -6.62 24.16 -2.03
N ILE A 18 -6.05 23.30 -1.19
CA ILE A 18 -5.46 23.70 0.08
C ILE A 18 -4.31 24.62 -0.27
N SER A 19 -4.30 25.85 0.30
CA SER A 19 -3.22 26.81 0.03
C SER A 19 -1.94 26.43 0.77
N ALA A 20 -0.79 26.92 0.32
CA ALA A 20 0.49 26.75 1.03
C ALA A 20 0.45 27.28 2.47
N GLU A 21 -0.37 28.30 2.75
CA GLU A 21 -0.63 28.81 4.09
C GLU A 21 -1.38 27.79 4.95
N ASP A 22 -2.41 27.14 4.37
CA ASP A 22 -3.15 26.08 5.03
C ASP A 22 -2.26 24.86 5.31
N THR A 23 -1.37 24.50 4.39
CA THR A 23 -0.40 23.40 4.56
C THR A 23 0.56 23.68 5.72
N ASN A 24 1.12 24.90 5.83
CA ASN A 24 1.95 25.28 6.96
C ASN A 24 1.19 25.20 8.30
N LYS A 25 -0.08 25.58 8.32
CA LYS A 25 -0.94 25.47 9.51
C LYS A 25 -1.15 23.99 9.90
N LEU A 26 -1.40 23.10 8.92
CA LEU A 26 -1.55 21.66 9.16
C LEU A 26 -0.25 21.07 9.73
N ILE A 27 0.90 21.46 9.21
CA ILE A 27 2.22 21.02 9.73
C ILE A 27 2.40 21.45 11.20
N LEU A 28 1.98 22.65 11.56
CA LEU A 28 1.98 23.10 12.96
C LEU A 28 1.02 22.26 13.81
N GLN A 29 -0.16 21.93 13.29
CA GLN A 29 -1.15 21.10 13.98
C GLN A 29 -0.64 19.67 14.23
N MET A 30 0.27 19.13 13.42
CA MET A 30 0.94 17.86 13.69
C MET A 30 1.71 17.83 15.02
N LYS A 31 2.01 19.01 15.61
CA LYS A 31 2.70 19.15 16.91
C LYS A 31 1.74 19.44 18.08
N ASN A 32 0.42 19.44 17.85
CA ASN A 32 -0.56 19.75 18.87
C ASN A 32 -0.53 18.74 20.02
N LYS A 33 -0.85 19.17 21.25
CA LYS A 33 -0.97 18.28 22.42
C LYS A 33 -2.14 17.29 22.25
N ASP A 34 -3.24 17.74 21.64
CA ASP A 34 -4.43 16.95 21.38
C ASP A 34 -4.19 15.97 20.21
N PRO A 35 -4.33 14.65 20.42
CA PRO A 35 -4.15 13.66 19.37
C PRO A 35 -5.20 13.79 18.25
N GLU A 36 -6.43 14.25 18.54
CA GLU A 36 -7.46 14.41 17.50
C GLU A 36 -7.06 15.48 16.48
N ILE A 37 -6.45 16.58 16.94
CA ILE A 37 -5.94 17.63 16.05
C ILE A 37 -4.78 17.08 15.21
N ARG A 38 -3.85 16.29 15.80
CA ARG A 38 -2.76 15.67 15.04
C ARG A 38 -3.27 14.65 14.02
N ARG A 39 -4.29 13.84 14.36
CA ARG A 39 -4.94 12.88 13.45
C ARG A 39 -5.56 13.58 12.24
N ALA A 40 -6.35 14.65 12.50
CA ALA A 40 -6.97 15.45 11.46
C ALA A 40 -5.93 16.09 10.53
N ALA A 41 -4.86 16.67 11.11
CA ALA A 41 -3.77 17.28 10.36
C ALA A 41 -3.02 16.25 9.49
N ALA A 42 -2.69 15.07 10.04
CA ALA A 42 -2.02 14.01 9.27
C ALA A 42 -2.86 13.58 8.05
N LYS A 43 -4.17 13.42 8.22
CA LYS A 43 -5.08 13.06 7.13
C LYS A 43 -5.18 14.17 6.08
N ALA A 44 -5.39 15.42 6.52
CA ALA A 44 -5.54 16.57 5.62
C ALA A 44 -4.28 16.84 4.79
N LEU A 45 -3.08 16.64 5.35
CA LEU A 45 -1.82 16.72 4.61
C LEU A 45 -1.75 15.71 3.46
N GLY A 46 -2.27 14.49 3.64
CA GLY A 46 -2.32 13.50 2.56
C GLY A 46 -3.39 13.77 1.51
N GLU A 47 -4.42 14.55 1.86
CA GLU A 47 -5.51 14.96 0.97
C GLU A 47 -5.15 16.24 0.19
N SER A 48 -4.17 17.03 0.64
CA SER A 48 -3.71 18.25 -0.04
C SER A 48 -3.10 17.96 -1.42
N GLY A 49 -2.54 16.77 -1.61
CA GLY A 49 -1.80 16.41 -2.83
C GLY A 49 -0.42 17.07 -2.96
N GLU A 50 0.00 17.85 -1.98
CA GLU A 50 1.29 18.54 -1.98
C GLU A 50 2.41 17.62 -1.45
N ASP A 51 3.21 17.07 -2.36
CA ASP A 51 4.41 16.28 -2.04
C ASP A 51 5.65 17.18 -1.92
N ASP A 52 5.59 18.18 -1.03
CA ASP A 52 6.76 18.99 -0.69
C ASP A 52 7.55 18.39 0.48
N SER A 53 8.80 18.85 0.61
CA SER A 53 9.72 18.33 1.65
C SER A 53 9.24 18.59 3.08
N LYS A 54 8.51 19.69 3.34
CA LYS A 54 8.02 20.01 4.69
C LYS A 54 6.85 19.11 5.06
N THR A 55 5.88 18.95 4.16
CA THR A 55 4.72 18.04 4.31
C THR A 55 5.20 16.63 4.56
N THR A 56 6.09 16.14 3.71
CA THR A 56 6.61 14.77 3.80
C THR A 56 7.38 14.56 5.09
N SER A 57 8.25 15.50 5.49
CA SER A 57 9.00 15.41 6.74
C SER A 57 8.08 15.41 7.97
N ALA A 58 7.02 16.22 7.98
CA ALA A 58 6.04 16.22 9.07
C ALA A 58 5.31 14.88 9.19
N LEU A 59 4.94 14.28 8.07
CA LEU A 59 4.31 12.96 8.03
C LEU A 59 5.28 11.85 8.46
N ILE A 60 6.55 11.92 8.07
CA ILE A 60 7.59 10.96 8.51
C ILE A 60 7.73 11.01 10.05
N VAL A 61 7.76 12.19 10.64
CA VAL A 61 7.75 12.35 12.11
C VAL A 61 6.46 11.76 12.70
N GLY A 62 5.32 11.96 12.05
CA GLY A 62 4.03 11.40 12.44
C GLY A 62 3.98 9.87 12.46
N LEU A 63 4.86 9.16 11.73
CA LEU A 63 4.98 7.70 11.81
C LEU A 63 5.50 7.21 13.17
N GLN A 64 6.08 8.09 13.98
CA GLN A 64 6.60 7.80 15.32
C GLN A 64 5.74 8.41 16.43
N ASP A 65 4.56 8.95 16.10
CA ASP A 65 3.66 9.54 17.11
C ASP A 65 3.24 8.50 18.15
N LYS A 66 3.08 8.94 19.40
CA LYS A 66 2.55 8.09 20.49
C LYS A 66 1.16 7.54 20.21
N ASP A 67 0.36 8.28 19.44
CA ASP A 67 -0.99 7.88 19.04
C ASP A 67 -0.97 7.01 17.79
N ALA A 68 -1.54 5.81 17.89
CA ALA A 68 -1.55 4.83 16.82
C ALA A 68 -2.32 5.31 15.56
N PHE A 69 -3.34 6.15 15.73
CA PHE A 69 -4.08 6.68 14.58
C PHE A 69 -3.30 7.76 13.85
N VAL A 70 -2.53 8.59 14.56
CA VAL A 70 -1.62 9.55 13.92
C VAL A 70 -0.60 8.78 13.08
N ARG A 71 0.02 7.72 13.62
CA ARG A 71 0.94 6.87 12.85
C ARG A 71 0.29 6.31 11.58
N ARG A 72 -0.95 5.78 11.72
CA ARG A 72 -1.70 5.22 10.59
C ARG A 72 -2.02 6.25 9.52
N PHE A 73 -2.56 7.40 9.90
CA PHE A 73 -2.91 8.44 8.94
C PHE A 73 -1.65 9.01 8.28
N SER A 74 -0.56 9.19 9.01
CA SER A 74 0.72 9.61 8.43
C SER A 74 1.22 8.61 7.38
N ALA A 75 1.14 7.30 7.68
CA ALA A 75 1.50 6.27 6.70
C ALA A 75 0.61 6.34 5.45
N GLN A 76 -0.71 6.39 5.61
CA GLN A 76 -1.66 6.49 4.51
C GLN A 76 -1.42 7.73 3.64
N SER A 77 -1.15 8.86 4.28
CA SER A 77 -0.89 10.14 3.62
C SER A 77 0.37 10.12 2.77
N LEU A 78 1.48 9.56 3.28
CA LEU A 78 2.70 9.35 2.50
C LEU A 78 2.45 8.47 1.27
N GLY A 79 1.61 7.44 1.40
CA GLY A 79 1.22 6.60 0.27
C GLY A 79 0.30 7.32 -0.72
N ASN A 80 -0.62 8.18 -0.27
CA ASN A 80 -1.51 8.95 -1.14
C ASN A 80 -0.76 9.99 -1.95
N LEU A 81 0.22 10.65 -1.33
CA LEU A 81 1.12 11.59 -2.01
C LEU A 81 2.03 10.90 -3.02
N LYS A 82 2.21 9.57 -2.93
CA LYS A 82 3.19 8.80 -3.73
C LYS A 82 4.57 9.44 -3.66
N THR A 83 4.93 9.84 -2.45
CA THR A 83 6.09 10.71 -2.22
C THR A 83 7.38 10.17 -2.83
N GLN A 84 8.16 11.06 -3.42
CA GLN A 84 9.51 10.77 -3.90
C GLN A 84 10.59 11.02 -2.84
N ASN A 85 10.19 11.42 -1.63
CA ASN A 85 11.13 11.60 -0.53
C ASN A 85 11.73 10.24 -0.11
N LYS A 86 13.03 10.11 -0.28
CA LYS A 86 13.77 8.86 -0.02
C LYS A 86 13.70 8.40 1.45
N ASP A 87 13.49 9.34 2.38
CA ASP A 87 13.40 9.03 3.82
C ASP A 87 12.04 8.40 4.20
N ALA A 88 11.00 8.58 3.38
CA ALA A 88 9.69 8.01 3.62
C ALA A 88 9.70 6.47 3.53
N ILE A 89 10.47 5.90 2.60
CA ILE A 89 10.53 4.44 2.39
C ILE A 89 11.08 3.71 3.62
N PRO A 90 12.28 4.06 4.16
CA PRO A 90 12.78 3.40 5.36
C PRO A 90 11.91 3.65 6.60
N ALA A 91 11.29 4.83 6.73
CA ALA A 91 10.38 5.13 7.82
C ALA A 91 9.11 4.27 7.78
N LEU A 92 8.48 4.11 6.61
CA LEU A 92 7.36 3.20 6.40
C LEU A 92 7.76 1.73 6.60
N ALA A 93 8.95 1.34 6.14
CA ALA A 93 9.47 -0.02 6.35
C ALA A 93 9.70 -0.31 7.84
N SER A 94 10.15 0.68 8.63
CA SER A 94 10.25 0.56 10.08
C SER A 94 8.90 0.31 10.72
N LEU A 95 7.85 1.06 10.33
CA LEU A 95 6.49 0.87 10.85
C LEU A 95 5.92 -0.51 10.46
N LEU A 96 6.15 -0.98 9.22
CA LEU A 96 5.75 -2.31 8.75
C LEU A 96 6.41 -3.42 9.59
N ASN A 97 7.70 -3.28 9.86
CA ASN A 97 8.51 -4.32 10.50
C ASN A 97 8.45 -4.30 12.04
N ASN A 98 7.77 -3.33 12.65
CA ASN A 98 7.63 -3.25 14.09
C ASN A 98 6.62 -4.31 14.58
N ILE A 99 7.12 -5.34 15.28
CA ILE A 99 6.30 -6.47 15.77
C ILE A 99 5.31 -6.06 16.87
N ASP A 100 5.59 -4.96 17.57
CA ASP A 100 4.72 -4.42 18.63
C ASP A 100 3.68 -3.43 18.08
N GLU A 101 3.70 -3.16 16.77
CA GLU A 101 2.77 -2.24 16.14
C GLU A 101 1.42 -2.92 15.86
N LYS A 102 0.35 -2.11 15.84
CA LYS A 102 -0.98 -2.58 15.45
C LYS A 102 -0.98 -3.07 14.00
N LYS A 103 -1.64 -4.20 13.75
CA LYS A 103 -1.74 -4.82 12.42
C LYS A 103 -2.28 -3.86 11.36
N GLU A 104 -3.20 -2.97 11.75
CA GLU A 104 -3.77 -1.94 10.87
C GLU A 104 -2.73 -0.91 10.42
N ASN A 105 -1.78 -0.57 11.30
CA ASN A 105 -0.70 0.36 10.99
C ASN A 105 0.37 -0.30 10.12
N GLN A 106 0.72 -1.55 10.41
CA GLN A 106 1.59 -2.36 9.54
C GLN A 106 1.00 -2.47 8.13
N ASN A 107 -0.33 -2.72 8.05
CA ASN A 107 -1.03 -2.77 6.76
C ASN A 107 -1.00 -1.42 6.04
N ALA A 108 -1.24 -0.31 6.75
CA ALA A 108 -1.16 1.02 6.15
C ALA A 108 0.24 1.30 5.60
N ALA A 109 1.29 0.91 6.31
CA ALA A 109 2.67 1.06 5.84
C ALA A 109 2.95 0.22 4.58
N ALA A 110 2.55 -1.06 4.56
CA ALA A 110 2.74 -1.93 3.39
C ALA A 110 1.99 -1.40 2.15
N VAL A 111 0.72 -1.02 2.30
CA VAL A 111 -0.09 -0.44 1.22
C VAL A 111 0.55 0.85 0.70
N SER A 112 1.07 1.68 1.58
CA SER A 112 1.72 2.94 1.22
C SER A 112 3.03 2.73 0.47
N LEU A 113 3.84 1.77 0.88
CA LEU A 113 5.03 1.35 0.14
C LEU A 113 4.66 0.86 -1.27
N GLY A 114 3.58 0.06 -1.39
CA GLY A 114 3.07 -0.35 -2.70
C GLY A 114 2.62 0.83 -3.59
N LYS A 115 2.00 1.86 -3.01
CA LYS A 115 1.57 3.08 -3.74
C LYS A 115 2.75 3.96 -4.17
N ILE A 116 3.81 4.03 -3.36
CA ILE A 116 5.04 4.76 -3.69
C ILE A 116 5.71 4.15 -4.93
N GLY A 117 5.57 2.84 -5.14
CA GLY A 117 5.98 2.20 -6.37
C GLY A 117 7.33 1.48 -6.29
N SER A 118 8.01 1.33 -7.42
CA SER A 118 9.19 0.48 -7.61
C SER A 118 10.36 0.81 -6.69
N SER A 119 10.51 2.05 -6.24
CA SER A 119 11.56 2.45 -5.30
C SER A 119 11.44 1.77 -3.92
N SER A 120 10.25 1.29 -3.56
CA SER A 120 10.00 0.54 -2.32
C SER A 120 10.26 -0.97 -2.44
N PHE A 121 10.51 -1.48 -3.65
CA PHE A 121 10.66 -2.92 -3.89
C PHE A 121 11.67 -3.59 -2.96
N SER A 122 12.86 -3.02 -2.82
CA SER A 122 13.93 -3.61 -2.02
C SER A 122 13.54 -3.85 -0.55
N VAL A 123 12.88 -2.87 0.08
CA VAL A 123 12.46 -2.99 1.49
C VAL A 123 11.30 -3.97 1.65
N LEU A 124 10.37 -4.02 0.69
CA LEU A 124 9.27 -4.98 0.68
C LEU A 124 9.79 -6.41 0.45
N HIS A 125 10.70 -6.59 -0.51
CA HIS A 125 11.27 -7.89 -0.81
C HIS A 125 12.08 -8.43 0.38
N SER A 126 12.89 -7.58 1.03
CA SER A 126 13.61 -7.95 2.25
C SER A 126 12.66 -8.37 3.39
N ALA A 127 11.53 -7.66 3.56
CA ALA A 127 10.53 -8.02 4.56
C ALA A 127 9.83 -9.35 4.25
N PHE A 128 9.61 -9.65 2.96
CA PHE A 128 8.97 -10.88 2.49
C PHE A 128 9.85 -12.12 2.70
N ILE A 129 11.11 -12.07 2.28
CA ILE A 129 12.00 -13.24 2.29
C ILE A 129 12.59 -13.56 3.67
N ASP A 130 12.57 -12.62 4.60
CA ASP A 130 13.10 -12.79 5.95
C ASP A 130 12.19 -13.73 6.77
N LYS A 131 12.59 -15.01 6.87
CA LYS A 131 11.88 -16.06 7.59
C LYS A 131 11.83 -15.83 9.11
N SER A 132 12.63 -14.93 9.65
CA SER A 132 12.58 -14.55 11.08
C SER A 132 11.41 -13.63 11.40
N LYS A 133 10.81 -12.99 10.39
CA LYS A 133 9.65 -12.12 10.57
C LYS A 133 8.34 -12.89 10.71
N PRO A 134 7.41 -12.37 11.52
CA PRO A 134 6.06 -12.92 11.61
C PRO A 134 5.39 -13.06 10.24
N THR A 135 4.64 -14.14 10.05
CA THR A 135 3.94 -14.45 8.79
C THR A 135 3.07 -13.30 8.29
N ASN A 136 2.37 -12.61 9.20
CA ASN A 136 1.54 -11.47 8.83
C ASN A 136 2.32 -10.30 8.23
N ILE A 137 3.57 -10.07 8.62
CA ILE A 137 4.42 -9.02 8.02
C ILE A 137 4.88 -9.46 6.64
N ARG A 138 5.29 -10.72 6.51
CA ARG A 138 5.69 -11.32 5.22
C ARG A 138 4.54 -11.31 4.22
N GLU A 139 3.32 -11.68 4.65
CA GLU A 139 2.10 -11.64 3.85
C GLU A 139 1.82 -10.22 3.32
N LYS A 140 1.86 -9.20 4.20
CA LYS A 140 1.66 -7.79 3.79
C LYS A 140 2.70 -7.29 2.80
N ALA A 141 3.95 -7.73 2.96
CA ALA A 141 5.01 -7.42 2.01
C ALA A 141 4.74 -8.07 0.64
N ILE A 142 4.27 -9.33 0.60
CA ILE A 142 3.84 -10.02 -0.63
C ILE A 142 2.70 -9.25 -1.31
N ASP A 143 1.67 -8.85 -0.57
CA ASP A 143 0.53 -8.10 -1.10
C ASP A 143 0.97 -6.76 -1.72
N ALA A 144 1.87 -6.06 -1.04
CA ALA A 144 2.44 -4.81 -1.52
C ALA A 144 3.30 -5.01 -2.78
N ILE A 145 4.13 -6.06 -2.83
CA ILE A 145 4.91 -6.44 -4.03
C ILE A 145 3.97 -6.73 -5.20
N GLY A 146 2.90 -7.48 -4.98
CA GLY A 146 1.88 -7.70 -6.01
C GLY A 146 1.29 -6.39 -6.52
N SER A 147 1.08 -5.41 -5.64
CA SER A 147 0.53 -4.09 -6.00
C SER A 147 1.49 -3.23 -6.83
N LEU A 148 2.80 -3.55 -6.88
CA LEU A 148 3.76 -2.94 -7.79
C LEU A 148 3.52 -3.36 -9.26
N GLY A 149 2.70 -4.38 -9.50
CA GLY A 149 2.47 -4.91 -10.85
C GLY A 149 3.77 -5.41 -11.47
N LYS A 150 4.05 -5.02 -12.74
CA LYS A 150 5.26 -5.42 -13.48
C LYS A 150 6.59 -5.13 -12.75
N ASP A 151 6.62 -4.10 -11.91
CA ASP A 151 7.83 -3.72 -11.17
C ASP A 151 8.16 -4.73 -10.04
N GLY A 152 7.21 -5.59 -9.67
CA GLY A 152 7.39 -6.70 -8.73
C GLY A 152 8.01 -7.97 -9.34
N LYS A 153 8.35 -7.97 -10.65
CA LYS A 153 8.83 -9.15 -11.39
C LYS A 153 10.02 -9.89 -10.74
N SER A 154 10.91 -9.15 -10.10
CA SER A 154 12.11 -9.74 -9.48
C SER A 154 11.76 -10.64 -8.27
N ALA A 155 10.56 -10.51 -7.70
CA ALA A 155 10.10 -11.40 -6.61
C ALA A 155 9.44 -12.70 -7.12
N VAL A 156 9.24 -12.86 -8.43
CA VAL A 156 8.49 -14.02 -8.96
C VAL A 156 9.10 -15.37 -8.56
N PRO A 157 10.43 -15.57 -8.57
CA PRO A 157 11.01 -16.85 -8.12
C PRO A 157 10.67 -17.16 -6.65
N ASP A 158 10.79 -16.19 -5.74
CA ASP A 158 10.50 -16.36 -4.32
C ASP A 158 8.98 -16.55 -4.07
N LEU A 159 8.13 -15.87 -4.83
CA LEU A 159 6.69 -16.06 -4.80
C LEU A 159 6.29 -17.49 -5.27
N MET A 160 6.97 -18.03 -6.27
CA MET A 160 6.76 -19.43 -6.71
C MET A 160 7.18 -20.42 -5.63
N GLU A 161 8.27 -20.16 -4.90
CA GLU A 161 8.68 -21.02 -3.78
C GLU A 161 7.61 -21.01 -2.68
N THR A 162 7.08 -19.83 -2.34
CA THR A 162 6.07 -19.66 -1.28
C THR A 162 4.67 -20.15 -1.66
N LEU A 163 4.40 -20.56 -2.91
CA LEU A 163 3.18 -21.30 -3.25
C LEU A 163 3.07 -22.63 -2.49
N LYS A 164 4.18 -23.15 -1.96
CA LYS A 164 4.25 -24.38 -1.14
C LYS A 164 4.05 -24.11 0.35
N ASP A 165 4.10 -22.86 0.78
CA ASP A 165 3.93 -22.45 2.18
C ASP A 165 2.44 -22.27 2.48
N ASN A 166 1.89 -23.03 3.43
CA ASN A 166 0.46 -23.02 3.73
C ASN A 166 -0.07 -21.65 4.16
N ASP A 167 0.76 -20.83 4.80
CA ASP A 167 0.37 -19.53 5.34
C ASP A 167 0.48 -18.42 4.30
N LEU A 168 1.39 -18.55 3.33
CA LEU A 168 1.70 -17.49 2.35
C LEU A 168 1.23 -17.81 0.92
N ARG A 169 0.87 -19.09 0.62
CA ARG A 169 0.55 -19.54 -0.74
C ARG A 169 -0.57 -18.74 -1.40
N PHE A 170 -1.60 -18.37 -0.63
CA PHE A 170 -2.72 -17.59 -1.15
C PHE A 170 -2.27 -16.19 -1.60
N ALA A 171 -1.58 -15.46 -0.71
CA ALA A 171 -1.03 -14.13 -1.01
C ALA A 171 -0.06 -14.19 -2.21
N SER A 172 0.79 -15.23 -2.27
CA SER A 172 1.73 -15.44 -3.38
C SER A 172 1.04 -15.66 -4.72
N ALA A 173 -0.03 -16.46 -4.76
CA ALA A 173 -0.81 -16.67 -5.99
C ALA A 173 -1.48 -15.35 -6.44
N VAL A 174 -2.05 -14.60 -5.52
CA VAL A 174 -2.64 -13.27 -5.80
C VAL A 174 -1.59 -12.30 -6.32
N ALA A 175 -0.41 -12.24 -5.68
CA ALA A 175 0.68 -11.36 -6.09
C ALA A 175 1.20 -11.70 -7.50
N LEU A 176 1.40 -12.99 -7.81
CA LEU A 176 1.77 -13.43 -9.16
C LEU A 176 0.75 -12.97 -10.21
N GLY A 177 -0.54 -13.09 -9.91
CA GLY A 177 -1.61 -12.60 -10.78
C GLY A 177 -1.61 -11.08 -10.98
N LYS A 178 -1.29 -10.29 -9.94
CA LYS A 178 -1.16 -8.83 -10.04
C LYS A 178 0.09 -8.39 -10.81
N ILE A 179 1.20 -9.13 -10.70
CA ILE A 179 2.41 -8.92 -11.49
C ILE A 179 2.12 -9.15 -12.97
N GLY A 180 1.19 -10.05 -13.28
CA GLY A 180 0.68 -10.25 -14.63
C GLY A 180 1.68 -10.94 -15.56
N SER A 181 1.78 -10.46 -16.79
CA SER A 181 2.59 -11.08 -17.85
C SER A 181 4.07 -11.27 -17.50
N GLU A 182 4.61 -10.48 -16.57
CA GLU A 182 6.00 -10.62 -16.11
C GLU A 182 6.20 -11.88 -15.22
N ALA A 183 5.11 -12.49 -14.73
CA ALA A 183 5.13 -13.72 -13.95
C ALA A 183 4.95 -15.00 -14.80
N LYS A 184 5.25 -14.97 -16.11
CA LYS A 184 5.06 -16.09 -17.05
C LYS A 184 5.69 -17.41 -16.58
N GLN A 185 6.83 -17.36 -15.89
CA GLN A 185 7.50 -18.55 -15.37
C GLN A 185 6.69 -19.29 -14.29
N ALA A 186 5.70 -18.63 -13.66
CA ALA A 186 4.84 -19.25 -12.65
C ALA A 186 3.67 -20.06 -13.25
N LYS A 187 3.41 -19.96 -14.55
CA LYS A 187 2.24 -20.58 -15.18
C LYS A 187 2.11 -22.08 -14.88
N GLU A 188 3.18 -22.84 -15.07
CA GLU A 188 3.12 -24.27 -14.88
C GLU A 188 2.86 -24.65 -13.43
N SER A 189 3.50 -23.97 -12.48
CA SER A 189 3.24 -24.17 -11.05
C SER A 189 1.79 -23.87 -10.66
N LEU A 190 1.24 -22.78 -11.19
CA LEU A 190 -0.16 -22.39 -10.94
C LEU A 190 -1.15 -23.37 -11.57
N LYS A 191 -0.85 -23.87 -12.77
CA LYS A 191 -1.66 -24.88 -13.47
C LYS A 191 -1.73 -26.19 -12.67
N LEU A 192 -0.59 -26.66 -12.17
CA LEU A 192 -0.55 -27.84 -11.32
C LEU A 192 -1.42 -27.69 -10.07
N ILE A 193 -1.47 -26.50 -9.45
CA ILE A 193 -2.33 -26.22 -8.29
C ILE A 193 -3.81 -26.31 -8.67
N VAL A 194 -4.21 -25.75 -9.82
CA VAL A 194 -5.60 -25.76 -10.29
C VAL A 194 -6.05 -27.19 -10.62
N GLU A 195 -5.18 -27.99 -11.23
CA GLU A 195 -5.48 -29.38 -11.68
C GLU A 195 -5.40 -30.41 -10.54
N ASP A 196 -4.74 -30.05 -9.42
CA ASP A 196 -4.60 -31.00 -8.30
C ASP A 196 -5.97 -31.32 -7.67
N LYS A 197 -6.43 -32.56 -7.88
CA LYS A 197 -7.69 -33.08 -7.30
C LYS A 197 -7.61 -33.24 -5.77
N LYS A 198 -6.42 -33.30 -5.18
CA LYS A 198 -6.22 -33.43 -3.74
C LYS A 198 -6.23 -32.10 -3.02
N GLN A 199 -6.00 -31.01 -3.74
CA GLN A 199 -6.03 -29.66 -3.16
C GLN A 199 -7.45 -29.30 -2.73
N ARG A 200 -7.67 -29.18 -1.42
CA ARG A 200 -8.97 -28.90 -0.81
C ARG A 200 -9.24 -27.41 -0.57
N ASP A 201 -8.18 -26.58 -0.55
CA ASP A 201 -8.30 -25.15 -0.39
C ASP A 201 -8.83 -24.51 -1.68
N LYS A 202 -10.13 -24.27 -1.69
CA LYS A 202 -10.82 -23.67 -2.83
C LYS A 202 -10.32 -22.24 -3.09
N SER A 203 -10.12 -21.45 -2.03
CA SER A 203 -9.68 -20.06 -2.17
C SER A 203 -8.31 -19.99 -2.85
N PHE A 204 -7.39 -20.87 -2.48
CA PHE A 204 -6.08 -20.94 -3.11
C PHE A 204 -6.17 -21.39 -4.59
N LYS A 205 -7.03 -22.38 -4.92
CA LYS A 205 -7.26 -22.77 -6.32
C LYS A 205 -7.86 -21.64 -7.14
N ASP A 206 -8.82 -20.91 -6.58
CA ASP A 206 -9.46 -19.77 -7.25
C ASP A 206 -8.43 -18.65 -7.50
N ALA A 207 -7.56 -18.36 -6.51
CA ALA A 207 -6.47 -17.40 -6.66
C ALA A 207 -5.47 -17.82 -7.76
N ALA A 208 -5.08 -19.10 -7.78
CA ALA A 208 -4.18 -19.62 -8.81
C ALA A 208 -4.83 -19.56 -10.22
N SER A 209 -6.11 -19.86 -10.33
CA SER A 209 -6.87 -19.75 -11.59
C SER A 209 -6.95 -18.31 -12.08
N ALA A 210 -7.24 -17.35 -11.17
CA ALA A 210 -7.26 -15.93 -11.48
C ALA A 210 -5.88 -15.43 -11.91
N ALA A 211 -4.81 -15.89 -11.23
CA ALA A 211 -3.44 -15.55 -11.59
C ALA A 211 -3.09 -16.03 -13.01
N LEU A 212 -3.43 -17.27 -13.36
CA LEU A 212 -3.23 -17.80 -14.72
C LEU A 212 -3.90 -16.93 -15.78
N LYS A 213 -5.15 -16.51 -15.54
CA LYS A 213 -5.89 -15.62 -16.43
C LYS A 213 -5.18 -14.28 -16.62
N ASN A 214 -4.69 -13.68 -15.53
CA ASN A 214 -4.03 -12.37 -15.57
C ASN A 214 -2.63 -12.42 -16.19
N ILE A 215 -1.90 -13.52 -16.01
CA ILE A 215 -0.60 -13.74 -16.65
C ILE A 215 -0.76 -13.90 -18.17
N GLY A 216 -1.93 -14.31 -18.63
CA GLY A 216 -2.25 -14.46 -20.06
C GLY A 216 -1.67 -15.75 -20.69
N ASN A 217 -2.04 -16.00 -21.88
CA ASN A 217 -1.54 -17.15 -22.68
C ASN A 217 -0.12 -16.94 -23.18
#